data_a5e0e2b2eb7c4a358335a6706d2dd48d
#
_entry.id   a5e0e2b2eb7c4a358335a6706d2dd48d
#
_cell.length_a   1.000
_cell.length_b   1.000
_cell.length_c   1.000
_cell.angle_alpha   90.00
_cell.angle_beta   90.00
_cell.angle_gamma   90.00
#
_symmetry.space_group_name_H-M   'P 1'
#
loop_
_entity.id
_entity.type
_entity.pdbx_description
1 polymer ?
#
loop_
_entity_poly.entity_id
_entity_poly.type
_entity_poly.pdbx_seq_one_letter_code
_entity_poly.pdbx_strand_id
1 'polypeptide(L)'
;MSGVPILTGLRVGAVLAACVVILAVAGLTPSFAWIPEFPLLLTATFIPLLGFGFAGYSSALTTHRAWDGMVAGAVAGVLSGATGGLAYVAFGRPILNLIVGPLVGAIGGALVGAISGLLTVRLRS
;
A
#
# COMPACT_ATOMS: atom_id res chain seq x y z
N MET A 1 -4.38 19.81 12.24
CA MET A 1 -4.27 18.84 11.15
C MET A 1 -5.61 18.12 10.99
N SER A 2 -6.12 18.05 9.77
CA SER A 2 -7.38 17.33 9.56
C SER A 2 -7.17 15.83 9.63
N GLY A 3 -8.22 15.07 9.96
CA GLY A 3 -8.18 13.61 9.95
C GLY A 3 -8.27 12.97 8.56
N VAL A 4 -8.44 13.79 7.51
CA VAL A 4 -8.62 13.31 6.13
C VAL A 4 -7.47 12.42 5.65
N PRO A 5 -6.18 12.81 5.79
CA PRO A 5 -5.10 11.95 5.28
C PRO A 5 -5.02 10.61 6.02
N ILE A 6 -5.26 10.61 7.33
CA ILE A 6 -5.23 9.36 8.11
C ILE A 6 -6.39 8.47 7.69
N LEU A 7 -7.59 9.03 7.59
CA LEU A 7 -8.78 8.26 7.19
C LEU A 7 -8.65 7.71 5.76
N THR A 8 -8.17 8.52 4.83
CA THR A 8 -7.93 8.10 3.46
C THR A 8 -6.91 6.97 3.41
N GLY A 9 -5.80 7.12 4.13
CA GLY A 9 -4.77 6.09 4.23
C GLY A 9 -5.30 4.80 4.82
N LEU A 10 -6.13 4.87 5.86
CA LEU A 10 -6.74 3.69 6.48
C LEU A 10 -7.68 2.97 5.50
N ARG A 11 -8.48 3.70 4.75
CA ARG A 11 -9.39 3.12 3.75
C ARG A 11 -8.63 2.42 2.63
N VAL A 12 -7.66 3.12 2.03
CA VAL A 12 -6.85 2.56 0.96
C VAL A 12 -6.02 1.39 1.48
N GLY A 13 -5.41 1.53 2.66
CA GLY A 13 -4.63 0.47 3.28
C GLY A 13 -5.47 -0.77 3.57
N ALA A 14 -6.71 -0.60 4.02
CA ALA A 14 -7.63 -1.71 4.27
C ALA A 14 -7.95 -2.47 2.96
N VAL A 15 -8.19 -1.75 1.87
CA VAL A 15 -8.43 -2.37 0.55
C VAL A 15 -7.19 -3.11 0.08
N LEU A 16 -6.01 -2.51 0.20
CA LEU A 16 -4.75 -3.16 -0.17
C LEU A 16 -4.46 -4.39 0.69
N ALA A 17 -4.73 -4.30 1.99
CA ALA A 17 -4.58 -5.43 2.90
C ALA A 17 -5.50 -6.58 2.51
N ALA A 18 -6.75 -6.28 2.16
CA ALA A 18 -7.69 -7.29 1.67
C ALA A 18 -7.18 -7.95 0.37
N CYS A 19 -6.62 -7.16 -0.55
CA CYS A 19 -6.04 -7.69 -1.79
C CYS A 19 -4.86 -8.63 -1.47
N VAL A 20 -3.99 -8.25 -0.54
CA VAL A 20 -2.85 -9.09 -0.13
C VAL A 20 -3.34 -10.40 0.47
N VAL A 21 -4.37 -10.37 1.34
CA VAL A 21 -4.94 -11.56 1.94
C VAL A 21 -5.51 -12.48 0.86
N ILE A 22 -6.25 -11.94 -0.10
CA ILE A 22 -6.81 -12.72 -1.21
C ILE A 22 -5.70 -13.38 -2.02
N LEU A 23 -4.65 -12.64 -2.36
CA LEU A 23 -3.52 -13.18 -3.10
C LEU A 23 -2.77 -14.26 -2.31
N ALA A 24 -2.61 -14.08 -1.00
CA ALA A 24 -1.97 -15.06 -0.14
C ALA A 24 -2.78 -16.35 -0.06
N VAL A 25 -4.10 -16.24 0.12
CA VAL A 25 -5.00 -17.40 0.12
C VAL A 25 -4.94 -18.13 -1.21
N ALA A 26 -4.97 -17.39 -2.31
CA ALA A 26 -4.85 -17.97 -3.65
C ALA A 26 -3.52 -18.72 -3.82
N GLY A 27 -2.41 -18.11 -3.37
CA GLY A 27 -1.09 -18.74 -3.46
C GLY A 27 -0.93 -19.99 -2.61
N LEU A 28 -1.66 -20.08 -1.49
CA LEU A 28 -1.65 -21.26 -0.61
C LEU A 28 -2.63 -22.35 -1.05
N THR A 29 -3.55 -22.03 -1.96
CA THR A 29 -4.55 -22.98 -2.45
C THR A 29 -3.98 -23.78 -3.63
N PRO A 30 -3.94 -25.14 -3.56
CA PRO A 30 -3.36 -25.94 -4.64
C PRO A 30 -4.01 -25.73 -6.00
N SER A 31 -5.30 -25.36 -6.03
CA SER A 31 -6.03 -25.10 -7.29
C SER A 31 -5.45 -23.94 -8.10
N PHE A 32 -4.70 -23.03 -7.45
CA PHE A 32 -4.09 -21.87 -8.09
C PHE A 32 -2.57 -22.01 -8.25
N ALA A 33 -2.02 -23.18 -7.97
CA ALA A 33 -0.56 -23.44 -8.09
C ALA A 33 -0.04 -23.29 -9.52
N TRP A 34 -0.93 -23.30 -10.53
CA TRP A 34 -0.58 -23.10 -11.93
C TRP A 34 -0.23 -21.65 -12.29
N ILE A 35 -0.54 -20.69 -11.40
CA ILE A 35 -0.22 -19.29 -11.64
C ILE A 35 1.29 -19.09 -11.54
N PRO A 36 1.95 -18.56 -12.60
CA PRO A 36 3.39 -18.29 -12.54
C PRO A 36 3.75 -17.32 -11.42
N GLU A 37 4.87 -17.54 -10.76
CA GLU A 37 5.33 -16.71 -9.65
C GLU A 37 5.62 -15.27 -10.08
N PHE A 38 6.24 -15.08 -11.25
CA PHE A 38 6.67 -13.76 -11.72
C PHE A 38 5.49 -12.79 -11.93
N PRO A 39 4.42 -13.14 -12.66
CA PRO A 39 3.25 -12.26 -12.77
C PRO A 39 2.59 -12.00 -11.42
N LEU A 40 2.59 -12.96 -10.52
CA LEU A 40 2.03 -12.79 -9.18
C LEU A 40 2.82 -11.75 -8.38
N LEU A 41 4.16 -11.82 -8.44
CA LEU A 41 5.03 -10.86 -7.76
C LEU A 41 4.90 -9.46 -8.34
N LEU A 42 4.79 -9.33 -9.67
CA LEU A 42 4.57 -8.04 -10.32
C LEU A 42 3.26 -7.42 -9.87
N THR A 43 2.18 -8.20 -9.85
CA THR A 43 0.88 -7.73 -9.39
C THR A 43 0.94 -7.30 -7.94
N ALA A 44 1.57 -8.10 -7.08
CA ALA A 44 1.71 -7.80 -5.66
C ALA A 44 2.54 -6.54 -5.41
N THR A 45 3.41 -6.14 -6.35
CA THR A 45 4.23 -4.94 -6.24
C THR A 45 3.51 -3.71 -6.79
N PHE A 46 2.90 -3.82 -7.97
CA PHE A 46 2.30 -2.67 -8.65
C PHE A 46 0.96 -2.24 -8.05
N ILE A 47 0.12 -3.16 -7.60
CA ILE A 47 -1.18 -2.82 -7.01
C ILE A 47 -1.03 -1.90 -5.79
N PRO A 48 -0.14 -2.20 -4.82
CA PRO A 48 0.08 -1.29 -3.70
C PRO A 48 0.57 0.10 -4.13
N LEU A 49 1.47 0.18 -5.12
CA LEU A 49 1.97 1.47 -5.61
C LEU A 49 0.85 2.32 -6.18
N LEU A 50 -0.06 1.74 -6.95
CA LEU A 50 -1.23 2.43 -7.46
C LEU A 50 -2.14 2.89 -6.33
N GLY A 51 -2.33 2.06 -5.32
CA GLY A 51 -3.11 2.41 -4.13
C GLY A 51 -2.50 3.57 -3.35
N PHE A 52 -1.20 3.59 -3.17
CA PHE A 52 -0.50 4.69 -2.49
C PHE A 52 -0.65 5.99 -3.27
N GLY A 53 -0.50 5.92 -4.60
CA GLY A 53 -0.73 7.07 -5.47
C GLY A 53 -2.15 7.59 -5.36
N PHE A 54 -3.13 6.71 -5.35
CA PHE A 54 -4.54 7.08 -5.17
C PHE A 54 -4.78 7.72 -3.81
N ALA A 55 -4.20 7.19 -2.74
CA ALA A 55 -4.33 7.75 -1.40
C ALA A 55 -3.76 9.17 -1.35
N GLY A 56 -2.58 9.37 -1.93
CA GLY A 56 -1.97 10.69 -2.02
C GLY A 56 -2.80 11.67 -2.83
N TYR A 57 -3.27 11.24 -3.99
CA TYR A 57 -4.12 12.04 -4.86
C TYR A 57 -5.42 12.46 -4.13
N SER A 58 -6.12 11.48 -3.59
CA SER A 58 -7.40 11.70 -2.91
C SER A 58 -7.28 12.66 -1.73
N SER A 59 -6.27 12.45 -0.90
CA SER A 59 -6.04 13.28 0.27
C SER A 59 -5.65 14.71 -0.11
N ALA A 60 -4.70 14.86 -1.04
CA ALA A 60 -4.26 16.17 -1.51
C ALA A 60 -5.38 16.93 -2.23
N LEU A 61 -6.24 16.21 -2.96
CA LEU A 61 -7.38 16.80 -3.64
C LEU A 61 -8.37 17.42 -2.65
N THR A 62 -8.58 16.78 -1.51
CA THR A 62 -9.51 17.25 -0.48
C THR A 62 -8.93 18.38 0.37
N THR A 63 -7.65 18.25 0.76
CA THR A 63 -7.02 19.19 1.71
C THR A 63 -6.18 20.27 1.02
N HIS A 64 -5.87 20.12 -0.27
CA HIS A 64 -5.01 21.01 -1.05
C HIS A 64 -3.57 21.08 -0.50
N ARG A 65 -3.11 20.04 0.18
CA ARG A 65 -1.79 19.98 0.79
C ARG A 65 -1.06 18.71 0.35
N ALA A 66 0.11 18.90 -0.28
CA ALA A 66 0.95 17.78 -0.72
C ALA A 66 1.42 16.90 0.45
N TRP A 67 1.68 17.52 1.61
CA TRP A 67 2.08 16.82 2.83
C TRP A 67 1.04 15.77 3.25
N ASP A 68 -0.24 16.10 3.12
CA ASP A 68 -1.32 15.17 3.48
C ASP A 68 -1.34 13.96 2.55
N GLY A 69 -0.91 14.12 1.31
CA GLY A 69 -0.71 12.99 0.40
C GLY A 69 0.35 12.03 0.89
N MET A 70 1.45 12.56 1.42
CA MET A 70 2.52 11.75 2.01
C MET A 70 2.02 10.98 3.23
N VAL A 71 1.27 11.64 4.12
CA VAL A 71 0.71 10.99 5.32
C VAL A 71 -0.25 9.88 4.93
N ALA A 72 -1.16 10.13 3.99
CA ALA A 72 -2.11 9.13 3.52
C ALA A 72 -1.39 7.91 2.91
N GLY A 73 -0.38 8.15 2.08
CA GLY A 73 0.42 7.09 1.50
C GLY A 73 1.17 6.28 2.55
N ALA A 74 1.75 6.95 3.55
CA ALA A 74 2.47 6.28 4.62
C ALA A 74 1.55 5.37 5.44
N VAL A 75 0.35 5.85 5.79
CA VAL A 75 -0.64 5.06 6.54
C VAL A 75 -1.07 3.84 5.73
N ALA A 76 -1.40 4.04 4.45
CA ALA A 76 -1.75 2.93 3.55
C ALA A 76 -0.59 1.93 3.42
N GLY A 77 0.63 2.44 3.33
CA GLY A 77 1.84 1.62 3.21
C GLY A 77 2.10 0.77 4.45
N VAL A 78 1.91 1.33 5.64
CA VAL A 78 2.08 0.56 6.90
C VAL A 78 1.09 -0.59 6.94
N LEU A 79 -0.19 -0.34 6.63
CA LEU A 79 -1.23 -1.37 6.68
C LEU A 79 -0.96 -2.46 5.64
N SER A 80 -0.69 -2.09 4.39
CA SER A 80 -0.46 -3.07 3.34
C SER A 80 0.87 -3.81 3.56
N GLY A 81 1.90 -3.11 4.02
CA GLY A 81 3.20 -3.71 4.32
C GLY A 81 3.15 -4.68 5.49
N ALA A 82 2.40 -4.35 6.55
CA ALA A 82 2.20 -5.25 7.67
C ALA A 82 1.49 -6.54 7.23
N THR A 83 0.44 -6.40 6.42
CA THR A 83 -0.31 -7.54 5.89
C THR A 83 0.57 -8.37 4.95
N GLY A 84 1.37 -7.71 4.09
CA GLY A 84 2.33 -8.39 3.22
C GLY A 84 3.39 -9.14 4.00
N GLY A 85 3.92 -8.55 5.08
CA GLY A 85 4.88 -9.20 5.96
C GLY A 85 4.32 -10.45 6.62
N LEU A 86 3.07 -10.37 7.10
CA LEU A 86 2.37 -11.54 7.63
C LEU A 86 2.21 -12.64 6.58
N ALA A 87 1.86 -12.25 5.35
CA ALA A 87 1.73 -13.21 4.25
C ALA A 87 3.05 -13.91 3.96
N TYR A 88 4.18 -13.19 3.94
CA TYR A 88 5.50 -13.79 3.73
C TYR A 88 5.85 -14.78 4.84
N VAL A 89 5.55 -14.46 6.09
CA VAL A 89 5.79 -15.38 7.21
C VAL A 89 4.93 -16.63 7.06
N ALA A 90 3.68 -16.49 6.60
CA ALA A 90 2.80 -17.63 6.33
C ALA A 90 3.35 -18.55 5.24
N PHE A 91 4.13 -17.99 4.29
CA PHE A 91 4.82 -18.77 3.26
C PHE A 91 6.18 -19.33 3.70
N GLY A 92 6.49 -19.28 4.99
CA GLY A 92 7.74 -19.82 5.53
C GLY A 92 8.94 -18.90 5.44
N ARG A 93 8.74 -17.62 5.14
CA ARG A 93 9.82 -16.63 5.12
C ARG A 93 10.16 -16.19 6.55
N PRO A 94 11.36 -15.61 6.77
CA PRO A 94 11.77 -15.20 8.12
C PRO A 94 10.80 -14.26 8.79
N ILE A 95 10.61 -14.42 10.11
CA ILE A 95 9.72 -13.60 10.92
C ILE A 95 10.09 -12.11 10.89
N LEU A 96 11.32 -11.78 10.53
CA LEU A 96 11.80 -10.43 10.36
C LEU A 96 10.89 -9.62 9.38
N ASN A 97 10.20 -10.29 8.47
CA ASN A 97 9.28 -9.65 7.54
C ASN A 97 8.09 -8.98 8.23
N LEU A 98 7.78 -9.35 9.47
CA LEU A 98 6.74 -8.66 10.26
C LEU A 98 7.15 -7.23 10.62
N ILE A 99 8.46 -6.95 10.66
CA ILE A 99 9.00 -5.61 10.92
C ILE A 99 9.36 -4.92 9.61
N VAL A 100 10.02 -5.62 8.69
CA VAL A 100 10.45 -5.08 7.41
C VAL A 100 9.27 -4.68 6.54
N GLY A 101 8.20 -5.47 6.54
CA GLY A 101 7.00 -5.19 5.75
C GLY A 101 6.42 -3.81 6.02
N PRO A 102 6.05 -3.50 7.27
CA PRO A 102 5.52 -2.17 7.61
C PRO A 102 6.49 -1.04 7.32
N LEU A 103 7.79 -1.22 7.58
CA LEU A 103 8.81 -0.19 7.33
C LEU A 103 8.94 0.12 5.84
N VAL A 104 9.06 -0.90 5.01
CA VAL A 104 9.16 -0.73 3.56
C VAL A 104 7.87 -0.14 3.02
N GLY A 105 6.73 -0.60 3.52
CA GLY A 105 5.43 -0.07 3.13
C GLY A 105 5.27 1.40 3.50
N ALA A 106 5.68 1.80 4.70
CA ALA A 106 5.62 3.18 5.16
C ALA A 106 6.49 4.09 4.28
N ILE A 107 7.73 3.69 4.01
CA ILE A 107 8.65 4.47 3.19
C ILE A 107 8.13 4.57 1.75
N GLY A 108 7.79 3.44 1.15
CA GLY A 108 7.25 3.40 -0.21
C GLY A 108 5.96 4.18 -0.35
N GLY A 109 5.04 4.00 0.60
CA GLY A 109 3.77 4.72 0.63
C GLY A 109 3.96 6.22 0.79
N ALA A 110 4.86 6.63 1.69
CA ALA A 110 5.16 8.05 1.89
C ALA A 110 5.72 8.68 0.62
N LEU A 111 6.67 8.03 -0.04
CA LEU A 111 7.29 8.55 -1.27
C LEU A 111 6.27 8.67 -2.40
N VAL A 112 5.52 7.62 -2.67
CA VAL A 112 4.51 7.62 -3.74
C VAL A 112 3.39 8.59 -3.41
N GLY A 113 2.93 8.62 -2.17
CA GLY A 113 1.90 9.55 -1.72
C GLY A 113 2.35 11.00 -1.79
N ALA A 114 3.61 11.30 -1.45
CA ALA A 114 4.18 12.64 -1.55
C ALA A 114 4.25 13.10 -3.01
N ILE A 115 4.75 12.26 -3.91
CA ILE A 115 4.84 12.57 -5.33
C ILE A 115 3.45 12.80 -5.92
N SER A 116 2.52 11.91 -5.66
CA SER A 116 1.14 12.00 -6.13
C SER A 116 0.46 13.24 -5.59
N GLY A 117 0.62 13.51 -4.29
CA GLY A 117 0.05 14.70 -3.65
C GLY A 117 0.61 15.99 -4.22
N LEU A 118 1.92 16.05 -4.43
CA LEU A 118 2.58 17.22 -5.00
C LEU A 118 2.10 17.49 -6.42
N LEU A 119 1.99 16.46 -7.26
CA LEU A 119 1.49 16.59 -8.61
C LEU A 119 0.02 17.07 -8.62
N THR A 120 -0.80 16.53 -7.72
CA THR A 120 -2.21 16.92 -7.61
C THR A 120 -2.34 18.40 -7.28
N VAL A 121 -1.58 18.87 -6.28
CA VAL A 121 -1.62 20.28 -5.87
C VAL A 121 -1.12 21.19 -7.00
N ARG A 122 -0.03 20.82 -7.68
CA ARG A 122 0.53 21.63 -8.77
C ARG A 122 -0.38 21.69 -9.98
N LEU A 123 -1.00 20.58 -10.36
CA LEU A 123 -1.87 20.54 -11.54
C LEU A 123 -3.18 21.26 -11.30
N ARG A 124 -3.56 21.49 -10.04
CA ARG A 124 -4.79 22.17 -9.68
C ARG A 124 -4.61 23.65 -9.32
N SER A 125 -3.40 24.11 -9.22
CA SER A 125 -3.14 25.53 -8.95
C SER A 125 -3.09 26.41 -10.26
#